data_5af2084ef680579b9a05e7ede13c7b7e
#
_entry.id   5af2084ef680579b9a05e7ede13c7b7e
#
_cell.length_a   1.000
_cell.length_b   1.000
_cell.length_c   1.000
_cell.angle_alpha   90.00
_cell.angle_beta   90.00
_cell.angle_gamma   90.00
#
_symmetry.space_group_name_H-M   'P 1'
#
loop_
_entity.id
_entity.type
_entity.pdbx_description
1 polymer ?
#
loop_
_entity_poly.entity_id
_entity_poly.type
_entity_poly.pdbx_seq_one_letter_code
_entity_poly.pdbx_strand_id
1 'polypeptide(L)'
;VMTGEDATLNALVTKAFRFLDKEVARQVTELKKRKDFYPSDALCDYLYTNALAQRSRTADTDYLLRLMTRRASDLTIYGKANTAVILALYDQHSKALTYLKSLKEYTVYREEMGRYFDTPRASYSWFNYRIPSQVAIEAIRTLTPDDTQTLSEMRRWLLQAKRTQAWDTPFNAVEAIWAFADKGHLAALTDSAALTRLSIDGRSIEEQGSAGLGYVRHTETMTNAPATLTAEK
;
A
#
# COMPACT_ATOMS: atom_id res chain seq x y z
N VAL A 1 7.57 1.96 12.73
CA VAL A 1 7.14 1.14 13.85
C VAL A 1 6.47 2.06 14.85
N MET A 2 5.15 1.88 15.03
CA MET A 2 4.31 2.76 15.89
C MET A 2 4.27 2.31 17.36
N THR A 3 5.18 1.46 17.76
CA THR A 3 5.19 0.93 19.12
C THR A 3 6.32 1.57 19.89
N GLY A 4 5.97 2.43 20.83
CA GLY A 4 6.89 2.85 21.86
C GLY A 4 7.48 1.62 22.59
N GLU A 5 8.38 1.84 23.52
CA GLU A 5 9.17 0.83 24.24
C GLU A 5 8.34 -0.11 25.14
N ASP A 6 7.39 -0.86 24.55
CA ASP A 6 6.67 -1.93 25.27
C ASP A 6 7.48 -3.23 25.21
N ALA A 7 8.10 -3.56 26.33
CA ALA A 7 8.93 -4.77 26.49
C ALA A 7 8.14 -6.06 26.20
N THR A 8 6.84 -6.09 26.54
CA THR A 8 5.97 -7.25 26.29
C THR A 8 5.72 -7.44 24.80
N LEU A 9 5.43 -6.35 24.09
CA LEU A 9 5.22 -6.38 22.65
C LEU A 9 6.51 -6.77 21.91
N ASN A 10 7.65 -6.23 22.34
CA ASN A 10 8.94 -6.56 21.74
C ASN A 10 9.29 -8.04 21.95
N ALA A 11 9.00 -8.61 23.12
CA ALA A 11 9.20 -10.04 23.39
C ALA A 11 8.26 -10.91 22.52
N LEU A 12 7.02 -10.49 22.31
CA LEU A 12 6.07 -11.17 21.44
C LEU A 12 6.53 -11.15 19.98
N VAL A 13 6.92 -10.00 19.47
CA VAL A 13 7.45 -9.83 18.10
C VAL A 13 8.70 -10.70 17.90
N THR A 14 9.62 -10.73 18.86
CA THR A 14 10.81 -11.57 18.78
C THR A 14 10.46 -13.07 18.72
N LYS A 15 9.49 -13.52 19.51
CA LYS A 15 9.00 -14.91 19.45
C LYS A 15 8.34 -15.24 18.11
N ALA A 16 7.53 -14.32 17.60
CA ALA A 16 6.87 -14.46 16.29
C ALA A 16 7.91 -14.61 15.16
N PHE A 17 8.93 -13.77 15.12
CA PHE A 17 9.99 -13.90 14.12
C PHE A 17 10.77 -15.21 14.24
N ARG A 18 11.08 -15.67 15.44
CA ARG A 18 11.72 -17.00 15.61
C ARG A 18 10.88 -18.16 15.08
N PHE A 19 9.56 -18.08 15.25
CA PHE A 19 8.65 -19.07 14.69
C PHE A 19 8.63 -19.00 13.16
N LEU A 20 8.51 -17.80 12.59
CA LEU A 20 8.53 -17.58 11.14
C LEU A 20 9.85 -18.04 10.51
N ASP A 21 10.99 -17.74 11.12
CA ASP A 21 12.31 -18.17 10.63
C ASP A 21 12.40 -19.69 10.49
N LYS A 22 11.90 -20.44 11.51
CA LYS A 22 11.87 -21.91 11.47
C LYS A 22 10.96 -22.45 10.38
N GLU A 23 9.77 -21.86 10.25
CA GLU A 23 8.79 -22.30 9.26
C GLU A 23 9.28 -22.00 7.85
N VAL A 24 9.87 -20.84 7.62
CA VAL A 24 10.45 -20.46 6.33
C VAL A 24 11.63 -21.37 5.97
N ALA A 25 12.53 -21.68 6.89
CA ALA A 25 13.63 -22.60 6.64
C ALA A 25 13.13 -24.01 6.21
N ARG A 26 12.05 -24.48 6.85
CA ARG A 26 11.38 -25.74 6.45
C ARG A 26 10.80 -25.64 5.04
N GLN A 27 10.06 -24.57 4.73
CA GLN A 27 9.46 -24.38 3.41
C GLN A 27 10.52 -24.19 2.31
N VAL A 28 11.60 -23.45 2.57
CA VAL A 28 12.71 -23.28 1.63
C VAL A 28 13.40 -24.61 1.35
N THR A 29 13.54 -25.47 2.35
CA THR A 29 14.09 -26.83 2.16
C THR A 29 13.23 -27.64 1.18
N GLU A 30 11.89 -27.56 1.28
CA GLU A 30 10.99 -28.21 0.35
C GLU A 30 11.02 -27.55 -1.04
N LEU A 31 11.11 -26.22 -1.11
CA LEU A 31 11.22 -25.52 -2.39
C LEU A 31 12.50 -25.88 -3.15
N LYS A 32 13.62 -26.10 -2.46
CA LYS A 32 14.89 -26.52 -3.06
C LYS A 32 14.79 -27.89 -3.74
N LYS A 33 13.88 -28.74 -3.31
CA LYS A 33 13.60 -30.05 -3.95
C LYS A 33 12.78 -29.91 -5.24
N ARG A 34 12.04 -28.81 -5.40
CA ARG A 34 11.18 -28.55 -6.56
C ARG A 34 11.90 -27.59 -7.51
N LYS A 35 11.97 -27.92 -8.79
CA LYS A 35 12.52 -27.01 -9.79
C LYS A 35 11.45 -26.00 -10.22
N ASP A 36 11.80 -24.73 -10.26
CA ASP A 36 11.03 -23.64 -10.89
C ASP A 36 9.73 -23.20 -10.20
N PHE A 37 9.73 -23.05 -8.89
CA PHE A 37 8.60 -22.44 -8.15
C PHE A 37 8.86 -20.99 -7.80
N TYR A 38 7.82 -20.16 -7.92
CA TYR A 38 7.75 -18.82 -7.31
C TYR A 38 7.39 -18.99 -5.82
N PRO A 39 7.91 -18.13 -4.90
CA PRO A 39 7.55 -18.21 -3.49
C PRO A 39 6.05 -18.05 -3.29
N SER A 40 5.47 -18.75 -2.32
CA SER A 40 4.08 -18.53 -1.91
C SER A 40 3.87 -17.13 -1.35
N ASP A 41 2.63 -16.66 -1.30
CA ASP A 41 2.29 -15.35 -0.73
C ASP A 41 2.84 -15.22 0.71
N ALA A 42 2.71 -16.25 1.54
CA ALA A 42 3.26 -16.26 2.90
C ALA A 42 4.80 -16.08 2.94
N LEU A 43 5.53 -16.60 1.97
CA LEU A 43 6.98 -16.40 1.86
C LEU A 43 7.31 -14.99 1.35
N CYS A 44 6.48 -14.44 0.48
CA CYS A 44 6.59 -13.05 0.05
C CYS A 44 6.32 -12.09 1.22
N ASP A 45 5.28 -12.35 2.01
CA ASP A 45 4.95 -11.57 3.20
C ASP A 45 6.06 -11.62 4.26
N TYR A 46 6.71 -12.79 4.41
CA TYR A 46 7.89 -12.92 5.25
C TYR A 46 9.05 -12.03 4.78
N LEU A 47 9.35 -12.03 3.48
CA LEU A 47 10.38 -11.15 2.90
C LEU A 47 10.04 -9.68 3.15
N TYR A 48 8.82 -9.29 2.86
CA TYR A 48 8.32 -7.93 3.06
C TYR A 48 8.44 -7.50 4.53
N THR A 49 7.94 -8.32 5.44
CA THR A 49 7.97 -8.04 6.89
C THR A 49 9.40 -7.93 7.43
N ASN A 50 10.31 -8.82 6.99
CA ASN A 50 11.72 -8.74 7.37
C ASN A 50 12.38 -7.45 6.89
N ALA A 51 12.10 -7.04 5.66
CA ALA A 51 12.62 -5.79 5.11
C ALA A 51 12.13 -4.57 5.89
N LEU A 52 10.82 -4.51 6.20
CA LEU A 52 10.25 -3.43 7.02
C LEU A 52 10.83 -3.40 8.44
N ALA A 53 11.11 -4.57 9.02
CA ALA A 53 11.75 -4.70 10.33
C ALA A 53 13.27 -4.51 10.28
N GLN A 54 13.84 -4.22 9.12
CA GLN A 54 15.28 -4.01 8.89
C GLN A 54 16.15 -5.19 9.40
N ARG A 55 15.63 -6.42 9.24
CA ARG A 55 16.35 -7.62 9.69
C ARG A 55 17.45 -7.99 8.69
N SER A 56 18.52 -8.58 9.22
CA SER A 56 19.65 -9.05 8.41
C SER A 56 19.21 -10.12 7.41
N ARG A 57 19.76 -10.06 6.20
CA ARG A 57 19.54 -11.07 5.14
C ARG A 57 20.17 -12.40 5.54
N THR A 58 19.47 -13.48 5.23
CA THR A 58 19.93 -14.85 5.41
C THR A 58 20.09 -15.54 4.05
N ALA A 59 20.74 -16.70 4.03
CA ALA A 59 20.84 -17.51 2.81
C ALA A 59 19.47 -17.92 2.24
N ASP A 60 18.48 -18.11 3.12
CA ASP A 60 17.10 -18.43 2.70
C ASP A 60 16.41 -17.19 2.12
N THR A 61 16.60 -16.01 2.69
CA THR A 61 16.16 -14.73 2.10
C THR A 61 16.72 -14.57 0.70
N ASP A 62 18.01 -14.77 0.50
CA ASP A 62 18.66 -14.66 -0.80
C ASP A 62 18.17 -15.69 -1.81
N TYR A 63 17.86 -16.89 -1.36
CA TYR A 63 17.27 -17.91 -2.19
C TYR A 63 15.87 -17.51 -2.67
N LEU A 64 15.01 -17.04 -1.78
CA LEU A 64 13.65 -16.59 -2.11
C LEU A 64 13.67 -15.40 -3.08
N LEU A 65 14.52 -14.41 -2.84
CA LEU A 65 14.68 -13.26 -3.76
C LEU A 65 15.10 -13.69 -5.17
N ARG A 66 15.96 -14.69 -5.29
CA ARG A 66 16.31 -15.25 -6.60
C ARG A 66 15.13 -15.96 -7.27
N LEU A 67 14.30 -16.67 -6.51
CA LEU A 67 13.11 -17.32 -7.05
C LEU A 67 12.11 -16.31 -7.62
N MET A 68 11.89 -15.18 -6.94
CA MET A 68 10.96 -14.14 -7.37
C MET A 68 11.28 -13.58 -8.76
N THR A 69 12.52 -13.64 -9.18
CA THR A 69 12.97 -13.05 -10.45
C THR A 69 12.99 -14.04 -11.63
N ARG A 70 12.62 -15.30 -11.44
CA ARG A 70 12.75 -16.34 -12.49
C ARG A 70 11.67 -16.30 -13.57
N ARG A 71 10.44 -15.94 -13.23
CA ARG A 71 9.28 -16.00 -14.14
C ARG A 71 8.41 -14.75 -14.09
N ALA A 72 9.00 -13.62 -14.42
CA ALA A 72 8.32 -12.32 -14.38
C ALA A 72 7.06 -12.27 -15.28
N SER A 73 7.07 -12.98 -16.43
CA SER A 73 5.95 -12.99 -17.37
C SER A 73 4.70 -13.69 -16.82
N ASP A 74 4.88 -14.64 -15.92
CA ASP A 74 3.78 -15.49 -15.43
C ASP A 74 3.03 -14.86 -14.24
N LEU A 75 3.56 -13.76 -13.71
CA LEU A 75 2.98 -13.10 -12.55
C LEU A 75 1.71 -12.31 -12.89
N THR A 76 0.75 -12.37 -11.97
CA THR A 76 -0.41 -11.48 -11.95
C THR A 76 0.03 -10.03 -11.72
N ILE A 77 -0.89 -9.08 -11.89
CA ILE A 77 -0.63 -7.66 -11.55
C ILE A 77 -0.20 -7.52 -10.09
N TYR A 78 -0.90 -8.19 -9.18
CA TYR A 78 -0.53 -8.25 -7.76
C TYR A 78 0.89 -8.80 -7.56
N GLY A 79 1.19 -9.96 -8.15
CA GLY A 79 2.51 -10.57 -8.05
C GLY A 79 3.64 -9.68 -8.56
N LYS A 80 3.42 -8.96 -9.67
CA LYS A 80 4.39 -8.00 -10.21
C LYS A 80 4.60 -6.81 -9.26
N ALA A 81 3.52 -6.23 -8.73
CA ALA A 81 3.58 -5.11 -7.81
C ALA A 81 4.30 -5.50 -6.51
N ASN A 82 3.91 -6.62 -5.91
CA ASN A 82 4.53 -7.14 -4.69
C ASN A 82 6.02 -7.47 -4.89
N THR A 83 6.38 -8.08 -6.02
CA THR A 83 7.78 -8.35 -6.36
C THR A 83 8.57 -7.04 -6.50
N ALA A 84 8.02 -6.02 -7.14
CA ALA A 84 8.68 -4.73 -7.29
C ALA A 84 8.96 -4.09 -5.92
N VAL A 85 7.99 -4.09 -5.01
CA VAL A 85 8.15 -3.55 -3.64
C VAL A 85 9.21 -4.33 -2.88
N ILE A 86 9.11 -5.66 -2.84
CA ILE A 86 10.06 -6.49 -2.09
C ILE A 86 11.48 -6.29 -2.63
N LEU A 87 11.68 -6.34 -3.94
CA LEU A 87 13.01 -6.12 -4.54
C LEU A 87 13.57 -4.74 -4.22
N ALA A 88 12.73 -3.70 -4.20
CA ALA A 88 13.14 -2.34 -3.82
C ALA A 88 13.59 -2.28 -2.36
N LEU A 89 12.85 -2.90 -1.45
CA LEU A 89 13.17 -2.97 -0.03
C LEU A 89 14.48 -3.74 0.26
N TYR A 90 14.91 -4.60 -0.67
CA TYR A 90 16.19 -5.32 -0.61
C TYR A 90 17.27 -4.72 -1.53
N ASP A 91 17.16 -3.44 -1.88
CA ASP A 91 18.14 -2.68 -2.69
C ASP A 91 18.37 -3.22 -4.11
N GLN A 92 17.46 -4.03 -4.64
CA GLN A 92 17.51 -4.54 -6.01
C GLN A 92 16.74 -3.62 -6.98
N HIS A 93 16.97 -2.29 -6.90
CA HIS A 93 16.20 -1.27 -7.60
C HIS A 93 16.11 -1.47 -9.11
N SER A 94 17.20 -1.85 -9.78
CA SER A 94 17.21 -2.08 -11.23
C SER A 94 16.20 -3.16 -11.66
N LYS A 95 16.14 -4.27 -10.92
CA LYS A 95 15.17 -5.33 -11.19
C LYS A 95 13.75 -4.89 -10.83
N ALA A 96 13.60 -4.22 -9.68
CA ALA A 96 12.32 -3.70 -9.23
C ALA A 96 11.69 -2.77 -10.29
N LEU A 97 12.48 -1.87 -10.88
CA LEU A 97 12.04 -0.97 -11.95
C LEU A 97 11.56 -1.72 -13.21
N THR A 98 12.16 -2.87 -13.54
CA THR A 98 11.68 -3.70 -14.65
C THR A 98 10.25 -4.21 -14.40
N TYR A 99 9.97 -4.66 -13.17
CA TYR A 99 8.61 -5.07 -12.78
C TYR A 99 7.64 -3.91 -12.76
N LEU A 100 8.07 -2.76 -12.23
CA LEU A 100 7.24 -1.55 -12.21
C LEU A 100 6.89 -1.07 -13.62
N LYS A 101 7.85 -1.09 -14.55
CA LYS A 101 7.59 -0.73 -15.96
C LYS A 101 6.54 -1.66 -16.56
N SER A 102 6.73 -2.98 -16.43
CA SER A 102 5.74 -3.96 -16.91
C SER A 102 4.37 -3.77 -16.26
N LEU A 103 4.32 -3.42 -14.97
CA LEU A 103 3.08 -3.15 -14.26
C LEU A 103 2.33 -1.94 -14.85
N LYS A 104 3.02 -0.84 -15.13
CA LYS A 104 2.43 0.38 -15.67
C LYS A 104 1.77 0.17 -17.05
N GLU A 105 2.27 -0.76 -17.84
CA GLU A 105 1.69 -1.11 -19.16
C GLU A 105 0.26 -1.65 -19.09
N TYR A 106 -0.15 -2.17 -17.94
CA TYR A 106 -1.52 -2.69 -17.73
C TYR A 106 -2.48 -1.67 -17.15
N THR A 107 -2.04 -0.44 -16.90
CA THR A 107 -2.92 0.59 -16.35
C THR A 107 -3.76 1.25 -17.42
N VAL A 108 -5.00 1.58 -17.06
CA VAL A 108 -5.93 2.37 -17.85
C VAL A 108 -6.22 3.67 -17.10
N TYR A 109 -6.31 4.76 -17.82
CA TYR A 109 -6.71 6.06 -17.28
C TYR A 109 -8.05 6.51 -17.83
N ARG A 110 -8.92 6.98 -16.94
CA ARG A 110 -10.17 7.69 -17.27
C ARG A 110 -10.26 8.95 -16.42
N GLU A 111 -10.59 10.07 -17.04
CA GLU A 111 -10.61 11.37 -16.36
C GLU A 111 -11.51 11.37 -15.11
N GLU A 112 -12.68 10.76 -15.19
CA GLU A 112 -13.64 10.68 -14.08
C GLU A 112 -13.22 9.70 -12.97
N MET A 113 -12.51 8.63 -13.32
CA MET A 113 -12.19 7.53 -12.40
C MET A 113 -10.77 7.57 -11.88
N GLY A 114 -9.84 8.18 -12.61
CA GLY A 114 -8.42 8.07 -12.35
C GLY A 114 -7.77 6.89 -13.07
N ARG A 115 -6.66 6.39 -12.55
CA ARG A 115 -5.88 5.30 -13.11
C ARG A 115 -6.09 3.99 -12.35
N TYR A 116 -6.30 2.91 -13.08
CA TYR A 116 -6.58 1.59 -12.50
C TYR A 116 -6.20 0.46 -13.45
N PHE A 117 -6.36 -0.78 -12.99
CA PHE A 117 -6.16 -1.98 -13.81
C PHE A 117 -7.53 -2.51 -14.27
N ASP A 118 -7.76 -2.49 -15.59
CA ASP A 118 -8.96 -3.03 -16.22
C ASP A 118 -8.61 -4.31 -17.00
N THR A 119 -8.24 -5.34 -16.29
CA THR A 119 -7.81 -6.59 -16.88
C THR A 119 -8.13 -7.78 -15.97
N PRO A 120 -8.50 -8.95 -16.53
CA PRO A 120 -8.68 -10.17 -15.74
C PRO A 120 -7.45 -10.55 -14.91
N ARG A 121 -6.24 -10.17 -15.34
CA ARG A 121 -5.01 -10.39 -14.59
C ARG A 121 -4.88 -9.55 -13.31
N ALA A 122 -5.69 -8.52 -13.15
CA ALA A 122 -5.77 -7.74 -11.91
C ALA A 122 -6.57 -8.48 -10.84
N SER A 123 -7.41 -9.41 -11.24
CA SER A 123 -8.20 -10.23 -10.33
C SER A 123 -7.31 -11.29 -9.66
N TYR A 124 -7.37 -11.37 -8.35
CA TYR A 124 -6.72 -12.42 -7.56
C TYR A 124 -7.75 -13.09 -6.67
N SER A 125 -7.66 -14.42 -6.49
CA SER A 125 -8.76 -15.28 -6.03
C SER A 125 -9.48 -14.87 -4.74
N TRP A 126 -8.75 -14.39 -3.75
CA TRP A 126 -9.30 -13.95 -2.45
C TRP A 126 -9.41 -12.43 -2.34
N PHE A 127 -8.67 -11.77 -3.21
CA PHE A 127 -8.54 -10.35 -3.24
C PHE A 127 -9.24 -9.86 -4.49
N ASN A 128 -10.17 -8.99 -4.34
CA ASN A 128 -10.73 -8.38 -5.52
C ASN A 128 -9.64 -7.51 -6.21
N TYR A 129 -9.89 -7.14 -7.46
CA TYR A 129 -8.98 -6.38 -8.32
C TYR A 129 -8.45 -5.04 -7.74
N ARG A 130 -8.92 -4.61 -6.56
CA ARG A 130 -8.50 -3.38 -5.90
C ARG A 130 -7.15 -3.51 -5.22
N ILE A 131 -6.86 -4.67 -4.64
CA ILE A 131 -5.59 -4.92 -3.97
C ILE A 131 -4.39 -4.75 -4.90
N PRO A 132 -4.41 -5.25 -6.14
CA PRO A 132 -3.33 -4.96 -7.10
C PRO A 132 -3.05 -3.47 -7.27
N SER A 133 -4.08 -2.62 -7.27
CA SER A 133 -3.91 -1.17 -7.36
C SER A 133 -3.25 -0.58 -6.11
N GLN A 134 -3.60 -1.08 -4.94
CA GLN A 134 -3.03 -0.64 -3.66
C GLN A 134 -1.54 -0.94 -3.58
N VAL A 135 -1.14 -2.18 -3.88
CA VAL A 135 0.27 -2.59 -3.89
C VAL A 135 1.04 -1.89 -5.01
N ALA A 136 0.40 -1.61 -6.15
CA ALA A 136 1.01 -0.83 -7.22
C ALA A 136 1.30 0.62 -6.80
N ILE A 137 0.44 1.24 -6.01
CA ILE A 137 0.70 2.57 -5.42
C ILE A 137 1.95 2.53 -4.55
N GLU A 138 2.10 1.51 -3.71
CA GLU A 138 3.30 1.34 -2.89
C GLU A 138 4.55 1.16 -3.75
N ALA A 139 4.49 0.34 -4.80
CA ALA A 139 5.62 0.13 -5.71
C ALA A 139 6.04 1.44 -6.42
N ILE A 140 5.08 2.23 -6.90
CA ILE A 140 5.35 3.52 -7.55
C ILE A 140 5.95 4.49 -6.54
N ARG A 141 5.36 4.63 -5.36
CA ARG A 141 5.85 5.50 -4.29
C ARG A 141 7.28 5.17 -3.86
N THR A 142 7.62 3.87 -3.81
CA THR A 142 8.94 3.42 -3.39
C THR A 142 10.00 3.60 -4.47
N LEU A 143 9.66 3.35 -5.72
CA LEU A 143 10.62 3.31 -6.84
C LEU A 143 10.65 4.57 -7.67
N THR A 144 9.53 5.27 -7.80
CA THR A 144 9.38 6.49 -8.59
C THR A 144 8.53 7.52 -7.83
N PRO A 145 9.01 8.02 -6.68
CA PRO A 145 8.25 8.95 -5.82
C PRO A 145 7.88 10.26 -6.53
N ASP A 146 8.65 10.66 -7.53
CA ASP A 146 8.41 11.87 -8.33
C ASP A 146 7.26 11.71 -9.35
N ASP A 147 6.76 10.49 -9.56
CA ASP A 147 5.58 10.23 -10.40
C ASP A 147 4.28 10.52 -9.65
N THR A 148 4.17 11.76 -9.19
CA THR A 148 3.05 12.26 -8.38
C THR A 148 1.73 12.20 -9.14
N GLN A 149 1.76 12.34 -10.46
CA GLN A 149 0.59 12.25 -11.31
C GLN A 149 -0.03 10.83 -11.25
N THR A 150 0.76 9.80 -11.54
CA THR A 150 0.28 8.40 -11.48
C THR A 150 -0.22 8.04 -10.08
N LEU A 151 0.51 8.45 -9.03
CA LEU A 151 0.10 8.24 -7.64
C LEU A 151 -1.24 8.89 -7.33
N SER A 152 -1.43 10.15 -7.72
CA SER A 152 -2.68 10.90 -7.51
C SER A 152 -3.85 10.25 -8.26
N GLU A 153 -3.65 9.86 -9.51
CA GLU A 153 -4.64 9.22 -10.35
C GLU A 153 -5.09 7.87 -9.79
N MET A 154 -4.16 7.04 -9.30
CA MET A 154 -4.46 5.73 -8.69
C MET A 154 -5.16 5.88 -7.34
N ARG A 155 -4.74 6.83 -6.51
CA ARG A 155 -5.42 7.15 -5.25
C ARG A 155 -6.84 7.66 -5.48
N ARG A 156 -7.06 8.48 -6.51
CA ARG A 156 -8.40 8.91 -6.92
C ARG A 156 -9.30 7.71 -7.22
N TRP A 157 -8.80 6.75 -7.99
CA TRP A 157 -9.56 5.53 -8.29
C TRP A 157 -9.92 4.75 -7.03
N LEU A 158 -8.99 4.57 -6.08
CA LEU A 158 -9.26 3.88 -4.81
C LEU A 158 -10.37 4.57 -4.01
N LEU A 159 -10.37 5.91 -3.95
CA LEU A 159 -11.42 6.68 -3.28
C LEU A 159 -12.77 6.55 -3.99
N GLN A 160 -12.80 6.58 -5.31
CA GLN A 160 -14.02 6.34 -6.08
C GLN A 160 -14.55 4.91 -5.87
N ALA A 161 -13.66 3.93 -5.88
CA ALA A 161 -14.02 2.54 -5.62
C ALA A 161 -14.64 2.36 -4.21
N LYS A 162 -14.16 3.08 -3.20
CA LYS A 162 -14.76 3.09 -1.86
C LYS A 162 -16.18 3.66 -1.85
N ARG A 163 -16.44 4.71 -2.62
CA ARG A 163 -17.77 5.36 -2.67
C ARG A 163 -18.84 4.45 -3.26
N THR A 164 -18.50 3.62 -4.22
CA THR A 164 -19.42 2.75 -4.94
C THR A 164 -19.51 1.34 -4.37
N GLN A 165 -18.49 0.91 -3.66
CA GLN A 165 -18.38 -0.44 -3.12
C GLN A 165 -17.63 -0.40 -1.79
N ALA A 166 -18.13 -1.10 -0.79
CA ALA A 166 -17.43 -1.24 0.47
C ALA A 166 -16.09 -1.99 0.29
N TRP A 167 -15.11 -1.69 1.12
CA TRP A 167 -13.95 -2.58 1.26
C TRP A 167 -14.40 -3.79 2.06
N ASP A 168 -14.61 -4.87 1.36
CA ASP A 168 -15.37 -6.04 1.82
C ASP A 168 -14.60 -6.90 2.82
N THR A 169 -13.31 -6.66 3.00
CA THR A 169 -12.50 -7.41 3.97
C THR A 169 -11.59 -6.47 4.78
N PRO A 170 -11.25 -6.86 6.04
CA PRO A 170 -10.26 -6.12 6.82
C PRO A 170 -8.91 -5.98 6.08
N PHE A 171 -8.50 -6.98 5.33
CA PHE A 171 -7.28 -6.94 4.53
C PHE A 171 -7.33 -5.84 3.47
N ASN A 172 -8.41 -5.74 2.71
CA ASN A 172 -8.63 -4.66 1.75
C ASN A 172 -8.57 -3.27 2.40
N ALA A 173 -9.13 -3.14 3.60
CA ALA A 173 -9.12 -1.88 4.34
C ALA A 173 -7.69 -1.49 4.77
N VAL A 174 -6.92 -2.44 5.30
CA VAL A 174 -5.53 -2.22 5.74
C VAL A 174 -4.66 -1.82 4.56
N GLU A 175 -4.71 -2.54 3.45
CA GLU A 175 -3.94 -2.24 2.24
C GLU A 175 -4.33 -0.86 1.65
N ALA A 176 -5.62 -0.53 1.66
CA ALA A 176 -6.06 0.78 1.19
C ALA A 176 -5.54 1.91 2.10
N ILE A 177 -5.60 1.75 3.42
CA ILE A 177 -5.03 2.71 4.37
C ILE A 177 -3.53 2.86 4.11
N TRP A 178 -2.81 1.74 3.91
CA TRP A 178 -1.39 1.76 3.62
C TRP A 178 -1.04 2.49 2.31
N ALA A 179 -1.88 2.38 1.27
CA ALA A 179 -1.71 3.11 0.02
C ALA A 179 -1.76 4.65 0.19
N PHE A 180 -2.48 5.13 1.21
CA PHE A 180 -2.56 6.54 1.56
C PHE A 180 -1.56 6.96 2.66
N ALA A 181 -1.13 6.01 3.49
CA ALA A 181 -0.22 6.24 4.61
C ALA A 181 1.21 6.44 4.10
N ASP A 182 1.52 7.65 3.69
CA ASP A 182 2.91 8.04 3.43
C ASP A 182 3.60 8.46 4.73
N LYS A 183 4.90 8.15 4.89
CA LYS A 183 5.66 8.49 6.11
C LYS A 183 5.60 9.98 6.47
N GLY A 184 5.47 10.86 5.48
CA GLY A 184 5.25 12.30 5.66
C GLY A 184 3.78 12.68 5.88
N HIS A 185 2.84 11.98 5.24
CA HIS A 185 1.41 12.31 5.32
C HIS A 185 0.77 11.90 6.65
N LEU A 186 1.19 10.79 7.26
CA LEU A 186 0.68 10.41 8.58
C LEU A 186 1.07 11.43 9.64
N ALA A 187 2.29 11.94 9.59
CA ALA A 187 2.73 13.01 10.48
C ALA A 187 1.97 14.32 10.20
N ALA A 188 1.72 14.65 8.92
CA ALA A 188 0.96 15.83 8.54
C ALA A 188 -0.53 15.74 8.88
N LEU A 189 -1.11 14.53 8.90
CA LEU A 189 -2.50 14.30 9.33
C LEU A 189 -2.68 14.42 10.85
N THR A 190 -1.61 14.25 11.61
CA THR A 190 -1.61 14.39 13.08
C THR A 190 -1.12 15.76 13.53
N ASP A 191 -0.58 16.57 12.62
CA ASP A 191 -0.14 17.93 12.93
C ASP A 191 -1.35 18.88 12.91
N SER A 192 -1.72 19.35 14.09
CA SER A 192 -2.81 20.32 14.29
C SER A 192 -2.59 21.66 13.54
N ALA A 193 -1.35 21.97 13.16
CA ALA A 193 -1.02 23.16 12.37
C ALA A 193 -1.43 23.05 10.88
N ALA A 194 -1.78 21.85 10.41
CA ALA A 194 -2.19 21.61 9.03
C ALA A 194 -3.71 21.54 8.83
N LEU A 195 -4.50 22.05 9.79
CA LEU A 195 -5.96 22.06 9.68
C LEU A 195 -6.40 22.98 8.53
N THR A 196 -7.11 22.39 7.58
CA THR A 196 -7.77 23.14 6.51
C THR A 196 -8.88 23.99 7.12
N ARG A 197 -8.80 25.30 6.94
CA ARG A 197 -9.89 26.23 7.31
C ARG A 197 -10.96 26.19 6.24
N LEU A 198 -12.17 25.90 6.65
CA LEU A 198 -13.33 25.90 5.76
C LEU A 198 -14.14 27.17 6.01
N SER A 199 -14.59 27.82 4.96
CA SER A 199 -15.54 28.92 5.07
C SER A 199 -16.65 28.81 4.05
N ILE A 200 -17.87 29.19 4.44
CA ILE A 200 -19.05 29.27 3.60
C ILE A 200 -19.49 30.74 3.54
N ASP A 201 -19.49 31.31 2.34
CA ASP A 201 -19.82 32.73 2.12
C ASP A 201 -19.05 33.68 3.05
N GLY A 202 -17.75 33.41 3.25
CA GLY A 202 -16.86 34.21 4.12
C GLY A 202 -17.03 33.95 5.62
N ARG A 203 -17.96 33.08 6.05
CA ARG A 203 -18.10 32.65 7.44
C ARG A 203 -17.26 31.42 7.71
N SER A 204 -16.27 31.56 8.61
CA SER A 204 -15.41 30.41 9.01
C SER A 204 -16.23 29.34 9.73
N ILE A 205 -15.99 28.10 9.38
CA ILE A 205 -16.58 26.93 10.06
C ILE A 205 -15.58 26.50 11.13
N GLU A 206 -15.90 26.79 12.39
CA GLU A 206 -15.13 26.36 13.55
C GLU A 206 -15.69 25.04 14.08
N GLU A 207 -15.20 23.92 13.57
CA GLU A 207 -15.51 22.61 14.15
C GLU A 207 -14.22 21.90 14.58
N GLN A 208 -14.26 21.35 15.79
CA GLN A 208 -13.19 20.49 16.26
C GLN A 208 -13.26 19.16 15.49
N GLY A 209 -12.14 18.79 14.83
CA GLY A 209 -12.03 17.54 14.10
C GLY A 209 -12.36 16.34 15.00
N SER A 210 -13.43 15.64 14.68
CA SER A 210 -13.76 14.37 15.34
C SER A 210 -12.88 13.27 14.74
N ALA A 211 -12.22 12.51 15.57
CA ALA A 211 -11.42 11.32 15.23
C ALA A 211 -9.90 11.51 14.99
N GLY A 212 -9.29 12.63 15.40
CA GLY A 212 -7.82 12.74 15.46
C GLY A 212 -7.06 12.71 14.12
N LEU A 213 -7.79 12.75 12.98
CA LEU A 213 -7.23 12.62 11.64
C LEU A 213 -7.48 13.87 10.76
N GLY A 214 -7.82 15.01 11.35
CA GLY A 214 -8.12 16.23 10.61
C GLY A 214 -9.40 16.15 9.76
N TYR A 215 -10.26 15.14 9.99
CA TYR A 215 -11.55 15.04 9.32
C TYR A 215 -12.57 15.95 10.02
N VAL A 216 -13.11 16.90 9.27
CA VAL A 216 -14.19 17.78 9.72
C VAL A 216 -15.44 17.50 8.88
N ARG A 217 -16.56 17.25 9.52
CA ARG A 217 -17.87 17.17 8.88
C ARG A 217 -18.77 18.24 9.46
N HIS A 218 -19.15 19.16 8.62
CA HIS A 218 -20.15 20.18 8.94
C HIS A 218 -21.46 19.83 8.25
N THR A 219 -22.59 19.95 8.94
CA THR A 219 -23.94 19.78 8.38
C THR A 219 -24.78 20.93 8.88
N GLU A 220 -25.26 21.75 7.96
CA GLU A 220 -26.08 22.92 8.23
C GLU A 220 -27.31 22.90 7.33
N THR A 221 -28.47 23.32 7.87
CA THR A 221 -29.67 23.52 7.08
C THR A 221 -29.64 24.93 6.52
N MET A 222 -29.55 25.04 5.21
CA MET A 222 -29.51 26.33 4.50
C MET A 222 -30.84 26.62 3.83
N THR A 223 -31.28 27.87 3.89
CA THR A 223 -32.45 28.36 3.16
C THR A 223 -32.14 28.63 1.70
N ASN A 224 -30.89 28.95 1.37
CA ASN A 224 -30.39 29.16 0.01
C ASN A 224 -29.09 28.38 -0.19
N ALA A 225 -28.81 27.99 -1.44
CA ALA A 225 -27.51 27.38 -1.77
C ALA A 225 -26.37 28.38 -1.53
N PRO A 226 -25.24 27.95 -0.94
CA PRO A 226 -24.09 28.82 -0.72
C PRO A 226 -23.50 29.25 -2.06
N ALA A 227 -23.07 30.50 -2.17
CA ALA A 227 -22.46 31.04 -3.38
C ALA A 227 -20.98 30.68 -3.45
N THR A 228 -20.30 30.56 -2.29
CA THR A 228 -18.86 30.32 -2.25
C THR A 228 -18.49 29.38 -1.10
N LEU A 229 -17.74 28.33 -1.43
CA LEU A 229 -17.06 27.45 -0.46
C LEU A 229 -15.56 27.63 -0.63
N THR A 230 -14.87 28.03 0.44
CA THR A 230 -13.42 28.21 0.43
C THR A 230 -12.77 27.24 1.40
N ALA A 231 -11.68 26.60 0.94
CA ALA A 231 -10.81 25.78 1.77
C ALA A 231 -9.39 26.33 1.69
N GLU A 232 -8.84 26.74 2.83
CA GLU A 232 -7.48 27.27 2.96
C GLU A 232 -6.65 26.32 3.83
N LYS A 233 -5.42 26.04 3.40
CA LYS A 233 -4.46 25.19 4.10
C LYS A 233 -3.24 25.98 4.52
#